data_0f6b38925d8abf902b77a7909bface8b
#
_entry.id   0f6b38925d8abf902b77a7909bface8b
#
_cell.length_a   1.000
_cell.length_b   1.000
_cell.length_c   1.000
_cell.angle_alpha   90.00
_cell.angle_beta   90.00
_cell.angle_gamma   90.00
#
_symmetry.space_group_name_H-M   'P 1'
#
loop_
_entity.id
_entity.type
_entity.pdbx_description
1 polymer ?
#
loop_
_entity_poly.entity_id
_entity_poly.type
_entity_poly.pdbx_seq_one_letter_code
_entity_poly.pdbx_strand_id
1 'polypeptide(L)'
;ATSALDPNTTHAILRLIRDIHRSLGITLVVITHQMSVIEEICNRVAILDGGVVAEEGDVGEVFSHPKSAAARRLVSPDETVELPGASLSGKRIRVVFHGAAATGTPLIATLAREHGILLNILSASTRCMEDKLYGSMILSVPETGCSVEEVLQYIREIPDIAAEEV
;
A
#
# COMPACT_ATOMS: atom_id res chain seq x y z
N ALA A 1 6.29 21.53 -9.87
CA ALA A 1 5.70 22.75 -9.29
C ALA A 1 5.41 22.62 -7.78
N THR A 2 5.23 21.41 -7.27
CA THR A 2 4.83 21.18 -5.85
C THR A 2 5.99 20.95 -4.90
N SER A 3 7.20 20.70 -5.40
CA SER A 3 8.39 20.39 -4.59
C SER A 3 8.92 21.55 -3.72
N ALA A 4 8.43 22.77 -3.94
CA ALA A 4 8.81 23.97 -3.17
C ALA A 4 7.67 24.53 -2.31
N LEU A 5 6.50 23.87 -2.29
CA LEU A 5 5.33 24.28 -1.55
C LEU A 5 5.23 23.48 -0.24
N ASP A 6 4.66 24.11 0.78
CA ASP A 6 4.30 23.39 1.99
C ASP A 6 3.16 22.38 1.72
N PRO A 7 3.03 21.31 2.52
CA PRO A 7 2.03 20.27 2.30
C PRO A 7 0.59 20.77 2.21
N ASN A 8 0.21 21.76 3.02
CA ASN A 8 -1.16 22.30 3.03
C ASN A 8 -1.49 23.02 1.72
N THR A 9 -0.54 23.82 1.21
CA THR A 9 -0.68 24.53 -0.06
C THR A 9 -0.73 23.52 -1.21
N THR A 10 0.07 22.45 -1.17
CA THR A 10 0.03 21.38 -2.17
C THR A 10 -1.36 20.73 -2.22
N HIS A 11 -1.92 20.32 -1.09
CA HIS A 11 -3.27 19.74 -1.04
C HIS A 11 -4.36 20.70 -1.55
N ALA A 12 -4.27 22.01 -1.23
CA ALA A 12 -5.22 22.99 -1.74
C ALA A 12 -5.18 23.11 -3.27
N ILE A 13 -3.98 23.10 -3.87
CA ILE A 13 -3.80 23.14 -5.32
C ILE A 13 -4.31 21.85 -5.97
N LEU A 14 -4.04 20.69 -5.41
CA LEU A 14 -4.50 19.41 -5.95
C LEU A 14 -6.02 19.31 -5.94
N ARG A 15 -6.69 19.79 -4.89
CA ARG A 15 -8.17 19.90 -4.84
C ARG A 15 -8.70 20.82 -5.93
N LEU A 16 -8.09 21.98 -6.12
CA LEU A 16 -8.48 22.91 -7.18
C LEU A 16 -8.35 22.27 -8.57
N ILE A 17 -7.24 21.59 -8.84
CA ILE A 17 -7.02 20.87 -10.10
C ILE A 17 -8.10 19.80 -10.31
N ARG A 18 -8.44 19.03 -9.28
CA ARG A 18 -9.51 18.03 -9.33
C ARG A 18 -10.88 18.64 -9.62
N ASP A 19 -11.19 19.78 -9.01
CA ASP A 19 -12.47 20.49 -9.24
C ASP A 19 -12.55 21.01 -10.67
N ILE A 20 -11.45 21.56 -11.20
CA ILE A 20 -11.35 22.00 -12.60
C ILE A 20 -11.53 20.81 -13.54
N HIS A 21 -10.81 19.71 -13.31
CA HIS A 21 -10.94 18.47 -14.08
C HIS A 21 -12.39 17.99 -14.14
N ARG A 22 -13.06 17.92 -12.99
CA ARG A 22 -14.47 17.48 -12.91
C ARG A 22 -15.43 18.44 -13.61
N SER A 23 -15.22 19.76 -13.47
CA SER A 23 -16.13 20.77 -14.05
C SER A 23 -16.00 20.90 -15.57
N LEU A 24 -14.80 20.73 -16.10
CA LEU A 24 -14.51 20.90 -17.53
C LEU A 24 -14.55 19.59 -18.32
N GLY A 25 -14.56 18.41 -17.66
CA GLY A 25 -14.53 17.10 -18.31
C GLY A 25 -13.27 16.86 -19.15
N ILE A 26 -12.14 17.49 -18.79
CA ILE A 26 -10.87 17.38 -19.51
C ILE A 26 -10.07 16.17 -19.01
N THR A 27 -9.20 15.62 -19.85
CA THR A 27 -8.22 14.64 -19.42
C THR A 27 -7.00 15.35 -18.83
N LEU A 28 -6.62 14.97 -17.62
CA LEU A 28 -5.44 15.49 -16.92
C LEU A 28 -4.32 14.45 -16.93
N VAL A 29 -3.14 14.84 -17.38
CA VAL A 29 -1.93 14.02 -17.29
C VAL A 29 -0.95 14.71 -16.34
N VAL A 30 -0.52 13.98 -15.32
CA VAL A 30 0.41 14.47 -14.29
C VAL A 30 1.68 13.62 -14.33
N ILE A 31 2.84 14.27 -14.41
CA ILE A 31 4.15 13.62 -14.31
C ILE A 31 4.76 14.00 -12.97
N THR A 32 4.95 13.03 -12.10
CA THR A 32 5.47 13.24 -10.76
C THR A 32 6.14 11.97 -10.22
N HIS A 33 7.01 12.14 -9.25
CA HIS A 33 7.57 11.06 -8.42
C HIS A 33 6.96 11.04 -7.01
N GLN A 34 5.98 11.90 -6.75
CA GLN A 34 5.30 12.00 -5.45
C GLN A 34 4.06 11.12 -5.45
N MET A 35 4.11 10.01 -4.72
CA MET A 35 3.00 9.05 -4.63
C MET A 35 1.73 9.70 -4.09
N SER A 36 1.84 10.60 -3.10
CA SER A 36 0.70 11.34 -2.53
C SER A 36 -0.08 12.16 -3.57
N VAL A 37 0.59 12.70 -4.59
CA VAL A 37 -0.07 13.43 -5.69
C VAL A 37 -0.89 12.47 -6.56
N ILE A 38 -0.31 11.30 -6.88
CA ILE A 38 -0.99 10.27 -7.68
C ILE A 38 -2.22 9.77 -6.93
N GLU A 39 -2.08 9.45 -5.64
CA GLU A 39 -3.16 8.96 -4.77
C GLU A 39 -4.31 9.98 -4.64
N GLU A 40 -3.98 11.28 -4.65
CA GLU A 40 -4.99 12.32 -4.42
C GLU A 40 -5.81 12.67 -5.65
N ILE A 41 -5.23 12.65 -6.86
CA ILE A 41 -5.91 13.19 -8.06
C ILE A 41 -5.94 12.28 -9.28
N CYS A 42 -5.22 11.15 -9.29
CA CYS A 42 -5.15 10.28 -10.46
C CYS A 42 -6.01 9.03 -10.28
N ASN A 43 -6.68 8.60 -11.36
CA ASN A 43 -7.42 7.34 -11.43
C ASN A 43 -6.55 6.21 -11.98
N ARG A 44 -5.67 6.55 -12.92
CA ARG A 44 -4.77 5.59 -13.56
C ARG A 44 -3.33 6.06 -13.43
N VAL A 45 -2.41 5.12 -13.41
CA VAL A 45 -0.97 5.36 -13.34
C VAL A 45 -0.25 4.56 -14.41
N ALA A 46 0.80 5.15 -14.96
CA ALA A 46 1.83 4.46 -15.75
C ALA A 46 3.19 4.71 -15.10
N ILE A 47 3.83 3.64 -14.67
CA ILE A 47 5.15 3.68 -14.03
C ILE A 47 6.21 3.51 -15.10
N LEU A 48 7.11 4.49 -15.18
CA LEU A 48 8.22 4.50 -16.13
C LEU A 48 9.50 4.03 -15.43
N ASP A 49 10.21 3.09 -16.06
CA ASP A 49 11.54 2.64 -15.65
C ASP A 49 12.41 2.45 -16.88
N GLY A 50 13.61 3.05 -16.88
CA GLY A 50 14.52 2.96 -18.02
C GLY A 50 13.96 3.50 -19.35
N GLY A 51 13.01 4.45 -19.31
CA GLY A 51 12.39 5.04 -20.50
C GLY A 51 11.25 4.23 -21.14
N VAL A 52 10.84 3.13 -20.51
CA VAL A 52 9.70 2.31 -20.93
C VAL A 52 8.63 2.26 -19.84
N VAL A 53 7.39 1.94 -20.23
CA VAL A 53 6.30 1.69 -19.26
C VAL A 53 6.54 0.32 -18.65
N ALA A 54 6.91 0.30 -17.37
CA ALA A 54 7.15 -0.92 -16.61
C ALA A 54 5.83 -1.54 -16.09
N GLU A 55 4.86 -0.69 -15.75
CA GLU A 55 3.53 -1.11 -15.30
C GLU A 55 2.53 0.01 -15.51
N GLU A 56 1.28 -0.33 -15.85
CA GLU A 56 0.17 0.61 -15.93
C GLU A 56 -1.13 -0.03 -15.43
N GLY A 57 -2.02 0.79 -14.91
CA GLY A 57 -3.32 0.32 -14.44
C GLY A 57 -4.08 1.37 -13.64
N ASP A 58 -5.13 0.93 -12.97
CA ASP A 58 -5.83 1.68 -11.93
C ASP A 58 -4.89 1.94 -10.74
N VAL A 59 -4.94 3.15 -10.18
CA VAL A 59 -4.05 3.53 -9.08
C VAL A 59 -4.22 2.59 -7.87
N GLY A 60 -5.47 2.29 -7.51
CA GLY A 60 -5.76 1.38 -6.40
C GLY A 60 -5.21 -0.03 -6.65
N GLU A 61 -5.35 -0.57 -7.88
CA GLU A 61 -4.85 -1.90 -8.23
C GLU A 61 -3.32 -1.96 -8.22
N VAL A 62 -2.65 -1.02 -8.92
CA VAL A 62 -1.19 -0.99 -9.01
C VAL A 62 -0.54 -0.77 -7.65
N PHE A 63 -1.16 0.04 -6.78
CA PHE A 63 -0.62 0.33 -5.45
C PHE A 63 -0.88 -0.78 -4.43
N SER A 64 -1.97 -1.53 -4.60
CA SER A 64 -2.26 -2.69 -3.74
C SER A 64 -1.50 -3.94 -4.16
N HIS A 65 -1.34 -4.15 -5.48
CA HIS A 65 -0.72 -5.34 -6.06
C HIS A 65 0.32 -4.96 -7.14
N PRO A 66 1.43 -4.30 -6.77
CA PRO A 66 2.47 -3.95 -7.72
C PRO A 66 3.12 -5.22 -8.30
N LYS A 67 3.06 -5.38 -9.61
CA LYS A 67 3.57 -6.54 -10.34
C LYS A 67 5.04 -6.36 -10.72
N SER A 68 5.41 -5.15 -11.18
CA SER A 68 6.78 -4.85 -11.61
C SER A 68 7.70 -4.53 -10.42
N ALA A 69 9.00 -4.79 -10.58
CA ALA A 69 10.00 -4.38 -9.59
C ALA A 69 10.06 -2.86 -9.42
N ALA A 70 9.78 -2.09 -10.48
CA ALA A 70 9.72 -0.64 -10.42
C ALA A 70 8.54 -0.16 -9.56
N ALA A 71 7.35 -0.76 -9.74
CA ALA A 71 6.18 -0.45 -8.94
C ALA A 71 6.40 -0.77 -7.46
N ARG A 72 6.95 -1.95 -7.14
CA ARG A 72 7.25 -2.35 -5.75
C ARG A 72 8.17 -1.34 -5.07
N ARG A 73 9.26 -0.91 -5.74
CA ARG A 73 10.18 0.10 -5.20
C ARG A 73 9.50 1.46 -4.92
N LEU A 74 8.51 1.83 -5.73
CA LEU A 74 7.81 3.12 -5.58
C LEU A 74 6.70 3.07 -4.52
N VAL A 75 5.95 1.97 -4.49
CA VAL A 75 4.78 1.83 -3.61
C VAL A 75 5.18 1.42 -2.20
N SER A 76 6.21 0.58 -2.08
CA SER A 76 6.66 0.00 -0.81
C SER A 76 8.18 0.16 -0.65
N PRO A 77 8.71 1.39 -0.59
CA PRO A 77 10.14 1.61 -0.43
C PRO A 77 10.70 0.98 0.85
N ASP A 78 9.88 0.85 1.89
CA ASP A 78 10.26 0.26 3.18
C ASP A 78 10.44 -1.27 3.15
N GLU A 79 9.91 -1.96 2.11
CA GLU A 79 10.13 -3.41 1.95
C GLU A 79 11.58 -3.76 1.63
N THR A 80 12.31 -2.80 1.08
CA THR A 80 13.74 -2.95 0.73
C THR A 80 14.68 -2.46 1.82
N VAL A 81 14.15 -1.84 2.88
CA VAL A 81 14.98 -1.39 4.01
C VAL A 81 15.35 -2.59 4.85
N GLU A 82 16.60 -3.07 4.69
CA GLU A 82 17.25 -3.87 5.72
C GLU A 82 17.30 -3.01 6.99
N LEU A 83 16.46 -3.35 7.98
CA LEU A 83 16.50 -2.67 9.27
C LEU A 83 17.88 -2.90 9.90
N PRO A 84 18.75 -1.86 9.99
CA PRO A 84 20.08 -2.03 10.54
C PRO A 84 19.98 -2.45 12.00
N GLY A 85 20.52 -3.64 12.33
CA GLY A 85 20.62 -4.12 13.71
C GLY A 85 19.46 -4.95 14.23
N ALA A 86 18.38 -5.14 13.49
CA ALA A 86 17.34 -6.08 13.85
C ALA A 86 17.51 -7.37 13.04
N SER A 87 18.29 -8.32 13.59
CA SER A 87 18.16 -9.72 13.19
C SER A 87 16.79 -10.22 13.68
N LEU A 88 15.72 -9.73 13.03
CA LEU A 88 14.40 -10.31 13.24
C LEU A 88 14.41 -11.66 12.51
N SER A 89 14.81 -12.70 13.25
CA SER A 89 14.68 -14.06 12.80
C SER A 89 13.19 -14.33 12.58
N GLY A 90 12.84 -14.82 11.39
CA GLY A 90 11.49 -15.15 11.03
C GLY A 90 11.16 -14.74 9.59
N LYS A 91 10.17 -15.42 9.04
CA LYS A 91 9.65 -15.14 7.71
C LYS A 91 8.77 -13.89 7.76
N ARG A 92 8.68 -13.18 6.64
CA ARG A 92 7.86 -11.97 6.51
C ARG A 92 6.65 -12.26 5.66
N ILE A 93 5.54 -11.67 6.03
CA ILE A 93 4.31 -11.67 5.24
C ILE A 93 3.85 -10.24 4.99
N ARG A 94 3.37 -10.02 3.80
CA ARG A 94 2.68 -8.79 3.40
C ARG A 94 1.19 -9.04 3.49
N VAL A 95 0.47 -8.10 4.10
CA VAL A 95 -0.99 -8.12 4.19
C VAL A 95 -1.52 -6.84 3.57
N VAL A 96 -2.49 -6.96 2.67
CA VAL A 96 -3.15 -5.83 2.00
C VAL A 96 -4.63 -5.88 2.31
N PHE A 97 -5.18 -4.74 2.72
CA PHE A 97 -6.59 -4.55 3.08
C PHE A 97 -7.28 -3.72 2.00
N HIS A 98 -8.38 -4.22 1.47
CA HIS A 98 -9.17 -3.57 0.44
C HIS A 98 -10.49 -3.03 1.01
N GLY A 99 -10.61 -1.71 1.10
CA GLY A 99 -11.81 -1.04 1.58
C GLY A 99 -11.87 -0.83 3.10
N ALA A 100 -12.83 -0.02 3.53
CA ALA A 100 -12.95 0.42 4.92
C ALA A 100 -13.29 -0.72 5.88
N ALA A 101 -14.08 -1.69 5.45
CA ALA A 101 -14.44 -2.84 6.28
C ALA A 101 -13.22 -3.69 6.62
N ALA A 102 -12.43 -4.06 5.60
CA ALA A 102 -11.19 -4.81 5.77
C ALA A 102 -10.17 -4.05 6.61
N THR A 103 -9.95 -2.76 6.31
CA THR A 103 -9.00 -1.91 7.06
C THR A 103 -9.40 -1.72 8.52
N GLY A 104 -10.71 -1.76 8.83
CA GLY A 104 -11.23 -1.72 10.20
C GLY A 104 -11.18 -3.05 10.94
N THR A 105 -10.79 -4.15 10.27
CA THR A 105 -10.70 -5.47 10.90
C THR A 105 -9.51 -5.54 11.85
N PRO A 106 -9.69 -5.92 13.14
CA PRO A 106 -8.61 -5.99 14.11
C PRO A 106 -7.79 -7.28 13.92
N LEU A 107 -7.18 -7.46 12.74
CA LEU A 107 -6.51 -8.68 12.29
C LEU A 107 -5.54 -9.25 13.33
N ILE A 108 -4.60 -8.43 13.81
CA ILE A 108 -3.55 -8.87 14.74
C ILE A 108 -4.16 -9.35 16.06
N ALA A 109 -5.16 -8.60 16.57
CA ALA A 109 -5.83 -8.97 17.81
C ALA A 109 -6.66 -10.26 17.65
N THR A 110 -7.29 -10.45 16.49
CA THR A 110 -8.05 -11.66 16.18
C THR A 110 -7.13 -12.88 16.10
N LEU A 111 -6.03 -12.80 15.36
CA LEU A 111 -5.05 -13.87 15.25
C LEU A 111 -4.46 -14.25 16.62
N ALA A 112 -4.12 -13.26 17.43
CA ALA A 112 -3.59 -13.50 18.77
C ALA A 112 -4.61 -14.15 19.69
N ARG A 113 -5.87 -13.67 19.71
CA ARG A 113 -6.90 -14.12 20.63
C ARG A 113 -7.52 -15.45 20.25
N GLU A 114 -7.79 -15.67 18.96
CA GLU A 114 -8.56 -16.83 18.48
C GLU A 114 -7.66 -18.00 18.09
N HIS A 115 -6.47 -17.69 17.60
CA HIS A 115 -5.53 -18.70 17.11
C HIS A 115 -4.22 -18.79 17.91
N GLY A 116 -4.02 -17.88 18.90
CA GLY A 116 -2.79 -17.85 19.68
C GLY A 116 -1.55 -17.42 18.86
N ILE A 117 -1.76 -16.84 17.69
CA ILE A 117 -0.70 -16.44 16.75
C ILE A 117 -0.21 -15.04 17.11
N LEU A 118 1.04 -14.94 17.53
CA LEU A 118 1.67 -13.66 17.87
C LEU A 118 2.56 -13.22 16.72
N LEU A 119 2.28 -12.05 16.16
CA LEU A 119 3.02 -11.47 15.03
C LEU A 119 3.61 -10.12 15.43
N ASN A 120 4.80 -9.81 14.89
CA ASN A 120 5.38 -8.47 15.02
C ASN A 120 5.02 -7.62 13.80
N ILE A 121 4.59 -6.38 14.01
CA ILE A 121 4.36 -5.41 12.94
C ILE A 121 5.70 -4.73 12.64
N LEU A 122 6.20 -4.89 11.42
CA LEU A 122 7.41 -4.25 10.94
C LEU A 122 7.11 -2.91 10.29
N SER A 123 6.02 -2.85 9.52
CA SER A 123 5.50 -1.64 8.89
C SER A 123 4.00 -1.74 8.79
N ALA A 124 3.30 -0.61 8.90
CA ALA A 124 1.87 -0.53 8.66
C ALA A 124 1.54 0.86 8.12
N SER A 125 0.69 0.90 7.10
CA SER A 125 0.18 2.14 6.52
C SER A 125 -1.27 2.02 6.12
N THR A 126 -1.97 3.15 6.16
CA THR A 126 -3.35 3.26 5.68
C THR A 126 -3.44 4.47 4.77
N ARG A 127 -4.03 4.31 3.60
CA ARG A 127 -4.15 5.35 2.57
C ARG A 127 -5.61 5.43 2.10
N CYS A 128 -6.04 6.64 1.76
CA CYS A 128 -7.34 6.87 1.15
C CYS A 128 -7.11 7.27 -0.31
N MET A 129 -7.63 6.47 -1.25
CA MET A 129 -7.55 6.71 -2.69
C MET A 129 -8.96 6.63 -3.28
N GLU A 130 -9.40 7.66 -4.02
CA GLU A 130 -10.73 7.73 -4.65
C GLU A 130 -11.89 7.39 -3.68
N ASP A 131 -11.85 7.94 -2.47
CA ASP A 131 -12.81 7.66 -1.40
C ASP A 131 -12.84 6.19 -0.92
N LYS A 132 -11.87 5.39 -1.33
CA LYS A 132 -11.66 4.03 -0.82
C LYS A 132 -10.46 3.98 0.12
N LEU A 133 -10.60 3.24 1.19
CA LEU A 133 -9.55 3.04 2.18
C LEU A 133 -8.76 1.77 1.85
N TYR A 134 -7.44 1.90 1.78
CA TYR A 134 -6.51 0.79 1.59
C TYR A 134 -5.54 0.74 2.77
N GLY A 135 -5.25 -0.44 3.23
CA GLY A 135 -4.23 -0.66 4.25
C GLY A 135 -3.18 -1.65 3.78
N SER A 136 -1.96 -1.50 4.23
CA SER A 136 -0.94 -2.52 4.07
C SER A 136 -0.11 -2.69 5.33
N MET A 137 0.32 -3.91 5.61
CA MET A 137 1.19 -4.25 6.72
C MET A 137 2.27 -5.23 6.27
N ILE A 138 3.47 -5.07 6.80
CA ILE A 138 4.52 -6.08 6.78
C ILE A 138 4.62 -6.64 8.19
N LEU A 139 4.43 -7.94 8.30
CA LEU A 139 4.44 -8.66 9.57
C LEU A 139 5.59 -9.66 9.58
N SER A 140 6.22 -9.85 10.75
CA SER A 140 7.16 -10.93 10.97
C SER A 140 6.47 -12.08 11.70
N VAL A 141 6.60 -13.28 11.14
CA VAL A 141 6.14 -14.53 11.73
C VAL A 141 7.31 -15.14 12.50
N PRO A 142 7.22 -15.30 13.82
CA PRO A 142 8.28 -15.94 14.60
C PRO A 142 8.54 -17.38 14.14
N GLU A 143 9.78 -17.84 14.27
CA GLU A 143 10.16 -19.23 13.93
C GLU A 143 9.50 -20.28 14.81
N THR A 144 9.01 -19.87 15.99
CA THR A 144 8.37 -20.75 16.97
C THR A 144 6.91 -20.41 17.12
N GLY A 145 6.04 -21.42 17.05
CA GLY A 145 4.63 -21.30 17.42
C GLY A 145 3.63 -21.48 16.28
N CYS A 146 3.91 -21.02 15.07
CA CYS A 146 3.07 -21.27 13.89
C CYS A 146 3.89 -21.18 12.60
N SER A 147 3.43 -21.84 11.54
CA SER A 147 4.03 -21.73 10.21
C SER A 147 3.47 -20.52 9.46
N VAL A 148 4.21 -20.02 8.48
CA VAL A 148 3.73 -18.96 7.59
C VAL A 148 2.48 -19.40 6.82
N GLU A 149 2.47 -20.66 6.39
CA GLU A 149 1.37 -21.26 5.66
C GLU A 149 0.06 -21.23 6.47
N GLU A 150 0.12 -21.54 7.77
CA GLU A 150 -1.04 -21.45 8.68
C GLU A 150 -1.52 -20.01 8.82
N VAL A 151 -0.62 -19.06 9.01
CA VAL A 151 -0.97 -17.63 9.10
C VAL A 151 -1.64 -17.16 7.81
N LEU A 152 -1.05 -17.48 6.65
CA LEU A 152 -1.61 -17.12 5.35
C LEU A 152 -2.98 -17.76 5.11
N GLN A 153 -3.19 -19.00 5.56
CA GLN A 153 -4.48 -19.67 5.45
C GLN A 153 -5.56 -18.92 6.23
N TYR A 154 -5.31 -18.58 7.50
CA TYR A 154 -6.28 -17.83 8.30
C TYR A 154 -6.59 -16.44 7.72
N ILE A 155 -5.58 -15.74 7.21
CA ILE A 155 -5.79 -14.41 6.63
C ILE A 155 -6.62 -14.49 5.35
N ARG A 156 -6.43 -15.53 4.51
CA ARG A 156 -7.17 -15.73 3.26
C ARG A 156 -8.67 -16.03 3.46
N GLU A 157 -9.07 -16.48 4.65
CA GLU A 157 -10.47 -16.70 5.00
C GLU A 157 -11.21 -15.38 5.30
N ILE A 158 -10.47 -14.27 5.49
CA ILE A 158 -11.06 -12.96 5.79
C ILE A 158 -11.33 -12.23 4.46
N PRO A 159 -12.58 -11.82 4.21
CA PRO A 159 -12.94 -11.10 2.98
C PRO A 159 -12.13 -9.80 2.82
N ASP A 160 -11.78 -9.48 1.58
CA ASP A 160 -11.10 -8.24 1.19
C ASP A 160 -9.72 -8.04 1.85
N ILE A 161 -9.10 -9.13 2.33
CA ILE A 161 -7.70 -9.12 2.81
C ILE A 161 -6.90 -10.11 1.96
N ALA A 162 -5.80 -9.64 1.41
CA ALA A 162 -4.83 -10.46 0.69
C ALA A 162 -3.54 -10.58 1.51
N ALA A 163 -2.89 -11.75 1.45
CA ALA A 163 -1.60 -11.96 2.11
C ALA A 163 -0.67 -12.84 1.27
N GLU A 164 0.61 -12.51 1.29
CA GLU A 164 1.68 -13.23 0.60
C GLU A 164 2.96 -13.23 1.44
N GLU A 165 3.82 -14.23 1.24
CA GLU A 165 5.19 -14.27 1.82
C GLU A 165 6.11 -13.36 0.99
N VAL A 166 6.96 -12.56 1.64
CA VAL A 166 7.89 -11.59 1.02
C VAL A 166 9.30 -11.71 1.57
#